data_10456844f2f46118ed57f3ec27192b49
#
_entry.id   10456844f2f46118ed57f3ec27192b49
#
_cell.length_a   1.000
_cell.length_b   1.000
_cell.length_c   1.000
_cell.angle_alpha   90.00
_cell.angle_beta   90.00
_cell.angle_gamma   90.00
#
_symmetry.space_group_name_H-M   'P 1'
#
loop_
_entity.id
_entity.type
_entity.pdbx_description
1 polymer ?
#
loop_
_entity_poly.entity_id
_entity_poly.type
_entity_poly.pdbx_seq_one_letter_code
_entity_poly.pdbx_strand_id
1 'polypeptide(L)'
;MDGASENGNVEITQMLIQHGYPVNDTTAWYAMKNAARTGQTAIIQYWVSLGYDPDYHANDTDGDSSVLQDACWAEQIETVQYLLDIGCDVNAARKCLPMAVETGNIALVKLLLEHGAAVDETTVYDDGSAERTPKEGAELYGFGEILELLEQYQQ
;
A
#
# COMPACT_ATOMS: atom_id res chain seq x y z
N MET A 1 -16.16 13.28 -3.11
CA MET A 1 -15.46 12.51 -2.04
C MET A 1 -13.95 12.61 -2.19
N ASP A 2 -13.43 12.50 -3.39
CA ASP A 2 -11.98 12.43 -3.63
C ASP A 2 -11.20 13.62 -3.03
N GLY A 3 -11.65 14.85 -3.28
CA GLY A 3 -10.96 16.02 -2.73
C GLY A 3 -10.98 16.12 -1.20
N ALA A 4 -11.97 15.55 -0.50
CA ALA A 4 -11.97 15.50 0.95
C ALA A 4 -10.97 14.45 1.46
N SER A 5 -10.85 13.33 0.76
CA SER A 5 -9.91 12.26 1.10
C SER A 5 -8.46 12.66 0.84
N GLU A 6 -8.20 13.35 -0.27
CA GLU A 6 -6.85 13.85 -0.61
C GLU A 6 -6.34 14.91 0.37
N ASN A 7 -7.24 15.74 0.93
CA ASN A 7 -6.90 16.79 1.89
C ASN A 7 -6.99 16.33 3.37
N GLY A 8 -7.28 15.05 3.62
CA GLY A 8 -7.33 14.47 4.96
C GLY A 8 -8.43 15.03 5.86
N ASN A 9 -9.47 15.63 5.28
CA ASN A 9 -10.51 16.25 6.08
C ASN A 9 -11.63 15.25 6.41
N VAL A 10 -11.50 14.56 7.54
CA VAL A 10 -12.50 13.63 8.05
C VAL A 10 -13.85 14.31 8.25
N GLU A 11 -13.87 15.56 8.73
CA GLU A 11 -15.10 16.31 8.97
C GLU A 11 -15.90 16.53 7.68
N ILE A 12 -15.22 16.90 6.58
CA ILE A 12 -15.88 17.06 5.28
C ILE A 12 -16.44 15.72 4.80
N THR A 13 -15.70 14.63 4.95
CA THR A 13 -16.16 13.29 4.59
C THR A 13 -17.41 12.92 5.38
N GLN A 14 -17.41 13.16 6.70
CA GLN A 14 -18.57 12.96 7.57
C GLN A 14 -19.77 13.81 7.13
N MET A 15 -19.57 15.08 6.88
CA MET A 15 -20.63 15.99 6.43
C MET A 15 -21.25 15.52 5.10
N LEU A 16 -20.45 15.09 4.13
CA LEU A 16 -20.96 14.57 2.86
C LEU A 16 -21.84 13.34 3.06
N ILE A 17 -21.41 12.40 3.92
CA ILE A 17 -22.18 11.19 4.24
C ILE A 17 -23.49 11.56 4.94
N GLN A 18 -23.44 12.46 5.93
CA GLN A 18 -24.63 12.92 6.66
C GLN A 18 -25.65 13.63 5.76
N HIS A 19 -25.20 14.30 4.70
CA HIS A 19 -26.06 14.96 3.71
C HIS A 19 -26.50 14.01 2.58
N GLY A 20 -26.35 12.70 2.76
CA GLY A 20 -26.87 11.70 1.83
C GLY A 20 -26.03 11.46 0.59
N TYR A 21 -24.72 11.81 0.63
CA TYR A 21 -23.82 11.38 -0.43
C TYR A 21 -23.80 9.85 -0.49
N PRO A 22 -24.04 9.23 -1.65
CA PRO A 22 -24.11 7.78 -1.76
C PRO A 22 -22.75 7.15 -1.44
N VAL A 23 -22.72 6.25 -0.46
CA VAL A 23 -21.55 5.50 -0.07
C VAL A 23 -21.80 4.00 -0.25
N ASN A 24 -20.82 3.33 -0.81
CA ASN A 24 -20.75 1.89 -0.98
C ASN A 24 -19.27 1.46 -0.95
N ASP A 25 -19.01 0.16 -1.04
CA ASP A 25 -17.66 -0.37 -0.99
C ASP A 25 -16.73 0.27 -2.03
N THR A 26 -17.21 0.47 -3.25
CA THR A 26 -16.43 1.13 -4.31
C THR A 26 -16.08 2.59 -3.96
N THR A 27 -17.04 3.35 -3.44
CA THR A 27 -16.80 4.75 -3.03
C THR A 27 -15.79 4.82 -1.89
N ALA A 28 -15.93 3.95 -0.88
CA ALA A 28 -15.03 3.86 0.25
C ALA A 28 -13.62 3.46 -0.19
N TRP A 29 -13.52 2.48 -1.07
CA TRP A 29 -12.26 2.01 -1.62
C TRP A 29 -11.49 3.11 -2.38
N TYR A 30 -12.13 3.85 -3.29
CA TYR A 30 -11.51 4.98 -3.96
C TYR A 30 -11.07 6.08 -2.98
N ALA A 31 -11.90 6.38 -1.97
CA ALA A 31 -11.56 7.36 -0.95
C ALA A 31 -10.33 6.92 -0.13
N MET A 32 -10.25 5.64 0.26
CA MET A 32 -9.10 5.09 0.98
C MET A 32 -7.84 5.06 0.11
N LYS A 33 -7.93 4.72 -1.19
CA LYS A 33 -6.79 4.77 -2.11
C LYS A 33 -6.22 6.17 -2.26
N ASN A 34 -7.08 7.18 -2.45
CA ASN A 34 -6.63 8.58 -2.53
C ASN A 34 -5.98 9.04 -1.22
N ALA A 35 -6.56 8.65 -0.08
CA ALA A 35 -6.00 8.93 1.25
C ALA A 35 -4.64 8.21 1.45
N ALA A 36 -4.50 6.98 0.97
CA ALA A 36 -3.26 6.21 1.04
C ALA A 36 -2.12 6.88 0.28
N ARG A 37 -2.39 7.36 -0.94
CA ARG A 37 -1.40 8.09 -1.74
C ARG A 37 -0.93 9.39 -1.11
N THR A 38 -1.78 10.04 -0.33
CA THR A 38 -1.48 11.34 0.29
C THR A 38 -1.12 11.25 1.78
N GLY A 39 -1.01 10.04 2.32
CA GLY A 39 -0.65 9.80 3.73
C GLY A 39 -1.73 10.21 4.73
N GLN A 40 -2.98 10.27 4.29
CA GLN A 40 -4.11 10.70 5.13
C GLN A 40 -4.71 9.52 5.92
N THR A 41 -3.91 8.95 6.81
CA THR A 41 -4.27 7.75 7.60
C THR A 41 -5.60 7.89 8.35
N ALA A 42 -5.90 9.09 8.86
CA ALA A 42 -7.15 9.36 9.56
C ALA A 42 -8.41 9.13 8.72
N ILE A 43 -8.35 9.38 7.41
CA ILE A 43 -9.45 9.09 6.47
C ILE A 43 -9.65 7.58 6.35
N ILE A 44 -8.56 6.83 6.20
CA ILE A 44 -8.63 5.35 6.12
C ILE A 44 -9.21 4.79 7.42
N GLN A 45 -8.71 5.25 8.58
CA GLN A 45 -9.23 4.88 9.90
C GLN A 45 -10.75 5.14 10.01
N TYR A 46 -11.20 6.28 9.51
CA TYR A 46 -12.62 6.61 9.51
C TYR A 46 -13.44 5.62 8.67
N TRP A 47 -13.03 5.31 7.43
CA TRP A 47 -13.74 4.35 6.58
C TRP A 47 -13.74 2.93 7.17
N VAL A 48 -12.61 2.49 7.72
CA VAL A 48 -12.52 1.20 8.44
C VAL A 48 -13.46 1.17 9.65
N SER A 49 -13.59 2.28 10.39
CA SER A 49 -14.52 2.39 11.52
C SER A 49 -15.98 2.29 11.12
N LEU A 50 -16.31 2.60 9.87
CA LEU A 50 -17.64 2.42 9.30
C LEU A 50 -17.89 0.99 8.77
N GLY A 51 -16.88 0.11 8.86
CA GLY A 51 -16.96 -1.30 8.44
C GLY A 51 -16.57 -1.55 6.99
N TYR A 52 -15.95 -0.59 6.31
CA TYR A 52 -15.43 -0.80 4.96
C TYR A 52 -14.07 -1.49 5.00
N ASP A 53 -13.89 -2.44 4.10
CA ASP A 53 -12.68 -3.26 4.00
C ASP A 53 -11.63 -2.58 3.12
N PRO A 54 -10.42 -2.27 3.63
CA PRO A 54 -9.33 -1.71 2.81
C PRO A 54 -8.77 -2.72 1.79
N ASP A 55 -8.97 -4.02 1.99
CA ASP A 55 -8.59 -5.06 1.03
C ASP A 55 -9.67 -5.33 -0.04
N TYR A 56 -10.80 -4.59 0.00
CA TYR A 56 -11.81 -4.66 -1.05
C TYR A 56 -11.24 -4.24 -2.40
N HIS A 57 -11.59 -4.98 -3.45
CA HIS A 57 -11.27 -4.67 -4.84
C HIS A 57 -12.57 -4.39 -5.62
N ALA A 58 -12.71 -3.19 -6.17
CA ALA A 58 -13.92 -2.77 -6.90
C ALA A 58 -14.13 -3.54 -8.20
N ASN A 59 -13.04 -3.97 -8.82
CA ASN A 59 -13.07 -4.75 -10.06
C ASN A 59 -12.03 -5.87 -9.97
N ASP A 60 -12.43 -7.06 -10.35
CA ASP A 60 -11.54 -8.25 -10.44
C ASP A 60 -10.60 -8.15 -11.66
N THR A 61 -10.24 -6.94 -12.07
CA THR A 61 -9.32 -6.70 -13.18
C THR A 61 -7.89 -6.56 -12.64
N ASP A 62 -6.98 -7.32 -13.21
CA ASP A 62 -5.55 -7.44 -12.83
C ASP A 62 -4.74 -6.11 -12.78
N GLY A 63 -5.38 -4.97 -12.94
CA GLY A 63 -4.71 -3.67 -13.01
C GLY A 63 -4.98 -2.72 -11.83
N ASP A 64 -5.92 -3.04 -10.95
CA ASP A 64 -6.25 -2.13 -9.85
C ASP A 64 -5.38 -2.39 -8.61
N SER A 65 -4.61 -1.36 -8.21
CA SER A 65 -3.81 -1.40 -6.99
C SER A 65 -4.69 -1.45 -5.74
N SER A 66 -4.22 -2.17 -4.69
CA SER A 66 -4.86 -2.14 -3.37
C SER A 66 -4.57 -0.81 -2.64
N VAL A 67 -5.32 -0.55 -1.55
CA VAL A 67 -5.06 0.63 -0.68
C VAL A 67 -3.64 0.56 -0.11
N LEU A 68 -3.19 -0.63 0.32
CA LEU A 68 -1.83 -0.85 0.81
C LEU A 68 -0.78 -0.59 -0.28
N GLN A 69 -1.02 -1.05 -1.51
CA GLN A 69 -0.09 -0.82 -2.63
C GLN A 69 0.05 0.67 -2.96
N ASP A 70 -1.04 1.44 -2.93
CA ASP A 70 -1.00 2.89 -3.16
C ASP A 70 -0.23 3.62 -2.04
N ALA A 71 -0.35 3.17 -0.78
CA ALA A 71 0.43 3.70 0.33
C ALA A 71 1.93 3.38 0.20
N CYS A 72 2.26 2.14 -0.20
CA CYS A 72 3.65 1.73 -0.47
C CYS A 72 4.24 2.56 -1.62
N TRP A 73 3.50 2.73 -2.70
CA TRP A 73 3.95 3.48 -3.87
C TRP A 73 4.25 4.95 -3.58
N ALA A 74 3.45 5.53 -2.69
CA ALA A 74 3.66 6.89 -2.23
C ALA A 74 4.61 7.00 -1.01
N GLU A 75 5.22 5.88 -0.59
CA GLU A 75 6.14 5.78 0.55
C GLU A 75 5.57 6.34 1.87
N GLN A 76 4.26 6.19 2.07
CA GLN A 76 3.56 6.68 3.25
C GLN A 76 3.70 5.70 4.42
N ILE A 77 4.86 5.69 5.07
CA ILE A 77 5.26 4.70 6.08
C ILE A 77 4.21 4.54 7.19
N GLU A 78 3.69 5.64 7.74
CA GLU A 78 2.67 5.62 8.80
C GLU A 78 1.37 4.95 8.33
N THR A 79 0.96 5.23 7.10
CA THR A 79 -0.23 4.62 6.49
C THR A 79 -0.02 3.13 6.21
N VAL A 80 1.16 2.76 5.69
CA VAL A 80 1.54 1.35 5.47
C VAL A 80 1.53 0.61 6.80
N GLN A 81 2.17 1.15 7.84
CA GLN A 81 2.18 0.55 9.18
C GLN A 81 0.75 0.31 9.68
N TYR A 82 -0.10 1.33 9.61
CA TYR A 82 -1.49 1.20 10.06
C TYR A 82 -2.24 0.08 9.31
N LEU A 83 -2.13 0.04 7.97
CA LEU A 83 -2.81 -0.98 7.15
C LEU A 83 -2.33 -2.40 7.49
N LEU A 84 -1.03 -2.57 7.68
CA LEU A 84 -0.46 -3.86 8.08
C LEU A 84 -0.88 -4.26 9.51
N ASP A 85 -0.93 -3.31 10.44
CA ASP A 85 -1.35 -3.55 11.83
C ASP A 85 -2.82 -3.99 11.94
N ILE A 86 -3.70 -3.51 11.05
CA ILE A 86 -5.10 -3.96 11.01
C ILE A 86 -5.29 -5.26 10.22
N GLY A 87 -4.22 -5.82 9.64
CA GLY A 87 -4.20 -7.14 9.02
C GLY A 87 -4.38 -7.15 7.51
N CYS A 88 -4.17 -6.04 6.81
CA CYS A 88 -4.11 -6.07 5.35
C CYS A 88 -3.02 -7.03 4.85
N ASP A 89 -3.33 -7.81 3.82
CA ASP A 89 -2.42 -8.81 3.30
C ASP A 89 -1.26 -8.16 2.51
N VAL A 90 -0.07 -8.21 3.08
CA VAL A 90 1.15 -7.67 2.47
C VAL A 90 1.49 -8.34 1.14
N ASN A 91 1.14 -9.62 0.98
CA ASN A 91 1.44 -10.40 -0.23
C ASN A 91 0.36 -10.25 -1.31
N ALA A 92 -0.89 -9.90 -0.94
CA ALA A 92 -1.90 -9.48 -1.90
C ALA A 92 -1.57 -8.12 -2.55
N ALA A 93 -0.86 -7.26 -1.81
CA ALA A 93 -0.35 -5.97 -2.30
C ALA A 93 0.94 -6.18 -3.11
N ARG A 94 0.83 -6.92 -4.21
CA ARG A 94 1.95 -7.22 -5.11
C ARG A 94 2.79 -5.98 -5.40
N LYS A 95 4.09 -6.13 -5.55
CA LYS A 95 5.07 -5.07 -5.85
C LYS A 95 5.44 -4.15 -4.68
N CYS A 96 4.86 -4.26 -3.48
CA CYS A 96 5.26 -3.40 -2.36
C CYS A 96 6.73 -3.59 -1.98
N LEU A 97 7.15 -4.83 -1.74
CA LEU A 97 8.55 -5.11 -1.37
C LEU A 97 9.54 -4.83 -2.51
N PRO A 98 9.33 -5.32 -3.75
CA PRO A 98 10.23 -4.98 -4.86
C PRO A 98 10.39 -3.48 -5.06
N MET A 99 9.31 -2.72 -4.99
CA MET A 99 9.34 -1.27 -5.18
C MET A 99 10.07 -0.55 -4.04
N ALA A 100 9.84 -0.95 -2.81
CA ALA A 100 10.57 -0.41 -1.65
C ALA A 100 12.09 -0.66 -1.77
N VAL A 101 12.46 -1.80 -2.36
CA VAL A 101 13.86 -2.11 -2.68
C VAL A 101 14.38 -1.18 -3.78
N GLU A 102 13.64 -0.96 -4.85
CA GLU A 102 14.07 -0.10 -5.97
C GLU A 102 14.27 1.35 -5.58
N THR A 103 13.41 1.87 -4.71
CA THR A 103 13.56 3.23 -4.17
C THR A 103 14.66 3.33 -3.10
N GLY A 104 15.18 2.19 -2.63
CA GLY A 104 16.18 2.14 -1.57
C GLY A 104 15.61 2.52 -0.20
N ASN A 105 14.29 2.46 -0.03
CA ASN A 105 13.63 2.83 1.23
C ASN A 105 13.75 1.71 2.28
N ILE A 106 14.87 1.74 3.03
CA ILE A 106 15.20 0.73 4.03
C ILE A 106 14.10 0.60 5.10
N ALA A 107 13.49 1.72 5.52
CA ALA A 107 12.44 1.71 6.52
C ALA A 107 11.19 0.97 6.02
N LEU A 108 10.80 1.20 4.76
CA LEU A 108 9.68 0.51 4.14
C LEU A 108 9.99 -0.97 3.91
N VAL A 109 11.19 -1.30 3.41
CA VAL A 109 11.63 -2.71 3.25
C VAL A 109 11.54 -3.46 4.58
N LYS A 110 12.10 -2.89 5.65
CA LYS A 110 12.07 -3.50 6.98
C LYS A 110 10.64 -3.73 7.46
N LEU A 111 9.79 -2.72 7.35
CA LEU A 111 8.39 -2.78 7.75
C LEU A 111 7.63 -3.90 7.03
N LEU A 112 7.79 -4.00 5.71
CA LEU A 112 7.15 -5.03 4.91
C LEU A 112 7.64 -6.44 5.27
N LEU A 113 8.95 -6.62 5.49
CA LEU A 113 9.54 -7.89 5.90
C LEU A 113 9.07 -8.32 7.29
N GLU A 114 8.98 -7.39 8.25
CA GLU A 114 8.47 -7.66 9.61
C GLU A 114 7.01 -8.15 9.58
N HIS A 115 6.24 -7.79 8.55
CA HIS A 115 4.86 -8.24 8.35
C HIS A 115 4.75 -9.41 7.34
N GLY A 116 5.84 -10.07 7.01
CA GLY A 116 5.85 -11.32 6.24
C GLY A 116 5.77 -11.16 4.74
N ALA A 117 6.25 -10.04 4.18
CA ALA A 117 6.39 -9.89 2.74
C ALA A 117 7.31 -10.98 2.14
N ALA A 118 6.88 -11.59 1.05
CA ALA A 118 7.62 -12.64 0.37
C ALA A 118 8.90 -12.08 -0.29
N VAL A 119 10.05 -12.63 0.11
CA VAL A 119 11.38 -12.16 -0.35
C VAL A 119 11.77 -12.65 -1.74
N ASP A 120 11.08 -13.66 -2.25
CA ASP A 120 11.33 -14.33 -3.53
C ASP A 120 10.27 -14.02 -4.60
N GLU A 121 9.31 -13.14 -4.30
CA GLU A 121 8.30 -12.75 -5.26
C GLU A 121 8.91 -11.93 -6.40
N THR A 122 8.76 -12.43 -7.63
CA THR A 122 9.21 -11.72 -8.82
C THR A 122 8.22 -10.63 -9.22
N THR A 123 8.73 -9.48 -9.63
CA THR A 123 7.91 -8.38 -10.15
C THR A 123 8.02 -8.31 -11.66
N VAL A 124 6.87 -8.37 -12.32
CA VAL A 124 6.75 -8.05 -13.74
C VAL A 124 6.57 -6.55 -13.88
N TYR A 125 7.47 -5.89 -14.60
CA TYR A 125 7.37 -4.47 -14.89
C TYR A 125 6.56 -4.23 -16.16
N ASP A 126 5.68 -3.23 -16.13
CA ASP A 126 4.83 -2.88 -17.29
C ASP A 126 5.63 -2.34 -18.48
N ASP A 127 6.91 -2.00 -18.30
CA ASP A 127 7.83 -1.52 -19.33
C ASP A 127 8.52 -2.65 -20.13
N GLY A 128 8.19 -3.92 -19.82
CA GLY A 128 8.78 -5.10 -20.45
C GLY A 128 10.21 -5.43 -19.97
N SER A 129 10.65 -4.81 -18.88
CA SER A 129 11.92 -5.20 -18.26
C SER A 129 11.81 -6.60 -17.64
N ALA A 130 12.95 -7.27 -17.48
CA ALA A 130 12.98 -8.62 -16.93
C ALA A 130 12.41 -8.66 -15.51
N GLU A 131 11.64 -9.71 -15.24
CA GLU A 131 11.23 -10.03 -13.88
C GLU A 131 12.44 -10.10 -12.96
N ARG A 132 12.34 -9.47 -11.79
CA ARG A 132 13.40 -9.47 -10.79
C ARG A 132 12.83 -9.80 -9.41
N THR A 133 13.62 -10.53 -8.64
CA THR A 133 13.38 -10.65 -7.20
C THR A 133 13.83 -9.39 -6.47
N PRO A 134 13.34 -9.11 -5.25
CA PRO A 134 13.87 -8.04 -4.40
C PRO A 134 15.39 -8.09 -4.24
N LYS A 135 15.97 -9.29 -4.13
CA LYS A 135 17.41 -9.49 -4.01
C LYS A 135 18.17 -9.02 -5.26
N GLU A 136 17.71 -9.45 -6.44
CA GLU A 136 18.31 -9.02 -7.72
C GLU A 136 18.20 -7.50 -7.92
N GLY A 137 17.09 -6.90 -7.45
CA GLY A 137 16.92 -5.44 -7.44
C GLY A 137 17.96 -4.77 -6.54
N ALA A 138 18.11 -5.22 -5.31
CA ALA A 138 19.09 -4.68 -4.36
C ALA A 138 20.54 -4.84 -4.84
N GLU A 139 20.88 -5.95 -5.49
CA GLU A 139 22.20 -6.17 -6.12
C GLU A 139 22.43 -5.19 -7.27
N LEU A 140 21.44 -5.00 -8.15
CA LEU A 140 21.54 -4.12 -9.31
C LEU A 140 21.78 -2.65 -8.91
N TYR A 141 21.10 -2.19 -7.85
CA TYR A 141 21.21 -0.80 -7.37
C TYR A 141 22.33 -0.61 -6.33
N GLY A 142 22.98 -1.69 -5.88
CA GLY A 142 24.08 -1.64 -4.93
C GLY A 142 23.64 -1.35 -3.48
N PHE A 143 22.43 -1.71 -3.10
CA PHE A 143 21.87 -1.50 -1.74
C PHE A 143 22.30 -2.61 -0.77
N GLY A 144 23.54 -2.54 -0.27
CA GLY A 144 24.11 -3.56 0.62
C GLY A 144 23.30 -3.80 1.89
N GLU A 145 22.81 -2.75 2.54
CA GLU A 145 22.01 -2.87 3.76
C GLU A 145 20.65 -3.57 3.50
N ILE A 146 20.03 -3.31 2.35
CA ILE A 146 18.81 -4.01 1.95
C ILE A 146 19.09 -5.49 1.66
N LEU A 147 20.23 -5.79 1.02
CA LEU A 147 20.64 -7.17 0.80
C LEU A 147 20.79 -7.96 2.12
N GLU A 148 21.45 -7.36 3.11
CA GLU A 148 21.60 -7.97 4.43
C GLU A 148 20.24 -8.22 5.10
N LEU A 149 19.29 -7.26 4.98
CA LEU A 149 17.93 -7.43 5.49
C LEU A 149 17.21 -8.58 4.78
N LEU A 150 17.20 -8.61 3.45
CA LEU A 150 16.53 -9.67 2.69
C LEU A 150 17.09 -11.07 3.04
N GLU A 151 18.41 -11.21 3.25
CA GLU A 151 19.05 -12.48 3.63
C GLU A 151 18.63 -12.95 5.03
N GLN A 152 18.37 -12.04 5.96
CA GLN A 152 17.90 -12.38 7.31
C GLN A 152 16.48 -12.98 7.29
N TYR A 153 15.65 -12.60 6.34
CA TYR A 153 14.25 -13.06 6.21
C TYR A 153 14.06 -14.21 5.21
N GLN A 154 15.13 -14.70 4.59
CA GLN A 154 15.09 -15.87 3.69
C GLN A 154 15.15 -17.23 4.42
N GLN A 155 15.14 -17.25 5.78
CA GLN A 155 15.30 -18.47 6.58
C GLN A 155 13.99 -19.20 6.86
#